data_098b89be19e937c2e507134615e89364
#
_entry.id   098b89be19e937c2e507134615e89364
#
_cell.length_a   1.000
_cell.length_b   1.000
_cell.length_c   1.000
_cell.angle_alpha   90.00
_cell.angle_beta   90.00
_cell.angle_gamma   90.00
#
_symmetry.space_group_name_H-M   'P 1'
#
loop_
_entity.id
_entity.type
_entity.pdbx_description
1 polymer ?
#
loop_
_entity_poly.entity_id
_entity_poly.type
_entity_poly.pdbx_seq_one_letter_code
_entity_poly.pdbx_strand_id
1 'polypeptide(L)'
;MIYEILFYYRWWWLIKLPNNYGSIEKLSGNRRKPYRVRKTVGWKDDGTQIRKTIGYFETRTKALQELALYNEKPYDIDARSITVEKLHSKWQDEKYPKIAHKTQQVYNMCWNYCKDIKDMPFVDVKLPHLQQIVDGMGEKWSAKKAFKILWHQMYDFAIKNDMNVRKYSEYIDIGKKTTKLERIPFEEEEIDILWENVDRMDFIDCILILIYTGMRIGELLDIKIENVNMEEKYMRGGSKTDAGKNRVIPFHERIVPLIKRWYDRAKEVGSEYLIFNHEYKQMLYWNFYHEKWEKVIEQLGFNKEHKPHDTRHTFSTRMDRTDANKLCTKRILGHASKDITDKVYTHKDIEDLLVAVNKLR
;
A
#
# COMPACT_ATOMS: atom_id res chain seq x y z
N MET A 1 -6.40 27.95 -69.82
CA MET A 1 -5.56 27.34 -68.79
C MET A 1 -5.60 28.10 -67.44
N ILE A 2 -5.97 29.38 -67.37
CA ILE A 2 -6.04 30.13 -66.08
C ILE A 2 -7.42 29.99 -65.41
N TYR A 3 -8.49 29.68 -66.18
CA TYR A 3 -9.85 29.52 -65.57
C TYR A 3 -10.10 28.16 -64.91
N GLU A 4 -9.38 27.10 -65.27
CA GLU A 4 -9.57 25.78 -64.65
C GLU A 4 -8.90 25.68 -63.27
N ILE A 5 -7.81 26.41 -63.04
CA ILE A 5 -7.10 26.41 -61.75
C ILE A 5 -7.92 27.14 -60.65
N LEU A 6 -8.70 28.15 -61.01
CA LEU A 6 -9.57 28.88 -60.07
C LEU A 6 -10.81 28.07 -59.65
N PHE A 7 -11.26 27.09 -60.47
CA PHE A 7 -12.38 26.23 -60.15
C PHE A 7 -12.01 25.16 -59.11
N TYR A 8 -10.75 24.62 -59.16
CA TYR A 8 -10.26 23.64 -58.21
C TYR A 8 -10.08 24.22 -56.79
N TYR A 9 -9.65 25.49 -56.66
CA TYR A 9 -9.50 26.14 -55.34
C TYR A 9 -10.81 26.49 -54.67
N ARG A 10 -11.92 26.58 -55.40
CA ARG A 10 -13.24 26.95 -54.86
C ARG A 10 -13.99 25.74 -54.27
N TRP A 11 -13.64 24.52 -54.65
CA TRP A 11 -14.27 23.28 -54.16
C TRP A 11 -13.65 22.73 -52.87
N TRP A 12 -12.46 23.12 -52.53
CA TRP A 12 -11.82 22.69 -51.26
C TRP A 12 -12.48 23.29 -50.01
N TRP A 13 -13.34 24.29 -50.16
CA TRP A 13 -14.03 24.94 -49.03
C TRP A 13 -15.37 24.28 -48.67
N LEU A 14 -15.85 23.32 -49.44
CA LEU A 14 -17.17 22.69 -49.31
C LEU A 14 -17.12 21.18 -49.07
N ILE A 15 -16.11 20.65 -48.41
CA ILE A 15 -16.19 19.28 -47.92
C ILE A 15 -17.26 19.26 -46.80
N LYS A 16 -18.47 18.81 -47.18
CA LYS A 16 -19.58 18.60 -46.27
C LYS A 16 -19.24 17.33 -45.45
N LEU A 17 -19.04 17.50 -44.16
CA LEU A 17 -18.77 16.38 -43.28
C LEU A 17 -20.01 15.46 -43.19
N PRO A 18 -19.84 14.15 -43.04
CA PRO A 18 -20.95 13.21 -42.85
C PRO A 18 -21.85 13.61 -41.68
N ASN A 19 -23.10 13.17 -41.71
CA ASN A 19 -24.01 13.37 -40.59
C ASN A 19 -23.41 12.73 -39.33
N ASN A 20 -23.55 13.42 -38.20
CA ASN A 20 -22.96 13.01 -36.90
C ASN A 20 -21.43 13.02 -36.83
N TYR A 21 -20.70 13.45 -37.89
CA TYR A 21 -19.24 13.50 -37.84
C TYR A 21 -18.73 14.60 -36.90
N GLY A 22 -19.49 15.69 -36.75
CA GLY A 22 -19.16 16.88 -35.99
C GLY A 22 -19.09 18.13 -36.90
N SER A 23 -18.74 19.27 -36.30
CA SER A 23 -18.67 20.54 -37.04
C SER A 23 -17.41 21.32 -36.71
N ILE A 24 -16.87 21.99 -37.77
CA ILE A 24 -15.76 22.93 -37.63
C ILE A 24 -16.27 24.30 -38.03
N GLU A 25 -16.12 25.25 -37.14
CA GLU A 25 -16.58 26.63 -37.29
C GLU A 25 -15.40 27.59 -37.12
N LYS A 26 -15.27 28.55 -38.07
CA LYS A 26 -14.30 29.63 -37.94
C LYS A 26 -14.93 30.77 -37.14
N LEU A 27 -14.38 31.06 -35.98
CA LEU A 27 -14.84 32.15 -35.12
C LEU A 27 -14.33 33.50 -35.64
N SER A 28 -15.14 34.54 -35.49
CA SER A 28 -14.79 35.91 -35.85
C SER A 28 -13.75 36.53 -34.90
N GLY A 29 -13.09 37.60 -35.33
CA GLY A 29 -12.07 38.33 -34.60
C GLY A 29 -10.64 37.80 -34.80
N ASN A 30 -9.67 38.56 -34.29
CA ASN A 30 -8.23 38.24 -34.38
C ASN A 30 -7.80 37.22 -33.34
N ARG A 31 -8.13 35.95 -33.56
CA ARG A 31 -7.88 34.85 -32.65
C ARG A 31 -6.68 34.01 -33.10
N ARG A 32 -5.79 33.69 -32.17
CA ARG A 32 -4.64 32.79 -32.43
C ARG A 32 -5.09 31.38 -32.85
N LYS A 33 -6.25 30.92 -32.38
CA LYS A 33 -6.86 29.63 -32.71
C LYS A 33 -8.33 29.81 -33.12
N PRO A 34 -8.60 30.22 -34.38
CA PRO A 34 -9.93 30.62 -34.82
C PRO A 34 -10.88 29.46 -35.14
N TYR A 35 -10.38 28.24 -35.32
CA TYR A 35 -11.22 27.11 -35.74
C TYR A 35 -11.69 26.32 -34.51
N ARG A 36 -13.00 26.41 -34.19
CA ARG A 36 -13.65 25.65 -33.15
C ARG A 36 -14.21 24.34 -33.73
N VAL A 37 -13.91 23.22 -33.03
CA VAL A 37 -14.45 21.90 -33.36
C VAL A 37 -15.49 21.50 -32.33
N ARG A 38 -16.67 21.06 -32.77
CA ARG A 38 -17.76 20.59 -31.93
C ARG A 38 -18.34 19.27 -32.42
N LYS A 39 -18.80 18.44 -31.50
CA LYS A 39 -19.54 17.20 -31.72
C LYS A 39 -20.88 17.24 -30.98
N THR A 40 -21.93 16.76 -31.59
CA THR A 40 -23.20 16.49 -30.89
C THR A 40 -23.04 15.20 -30.10
N VAL A 41 -23.25 15.27 -28.80
CA VAL A 41 -23.10 14.15 -27.84
C VAL A 41 -24.42 13.66 -27.28
N GLY A 42 -25.53 14.35 -27.62
CA GLY A 42 -26.88 13.99 -27.20
C GLY A 42 -27.89 15.01 -27.66
N TRP A 43 -29.14 14.81 -27.25
CA TRP A 43 -30.29 15.68 -27.53
C TRP A 43 -31.03 15.91 -26.22
N LYS A 44 -31.55 17.09 -26.02
CA LYS A 44 -32.48 17.41 -24.95
C LYS A 44 -33.88 16.93 -25.30
N ASP A 45 -34.77 16.87 -24.33
CA ASP A 45 -36.16 16.48 -24.51
C ASP A 45 -36.93 17.43 -25.49
N ASP A 46 -36.45 18.66 -25.63
CA ASP A 46 -36.98 19.66 -26.57
C ASP A 46 -36.42 19.52 -28.01
N GLY A 47 -35.61 18.50 -28.29
CA GLY A 47 -34.97 18.29 -29.58
C GLY A 47 -33.71 19.14 -29.82
N THR A 48 -33.26 19.93 -28.85
CA THR A 48 -32.04 20.74 -28.96
C THR A 48 -30.80 19.87 -28.83
N GLN A 49 -29.83 20.09 -29.71
CA GLN A 49 -28.56 19.37 -29.70
C GLN A 49 -27.68 19.74 -28.50
N ILE A 50 -27.25 18.76 -27.73
CA ILE A 50 -26.18 18.91 -26.74
C ILE A 50 -24.87 18.79 -27.48
N ARG A 51 -24.14 19.92 -27.63
CA ARG A 51 -22.88 19.98 -28.36
C ARG A 51 -21.70 20.12 -27.41
N LYS A 52 -20.71 19.22 -27.53
CA LYS A 52 -19.43 19.28 -26.84
C LYS A 52 -18.38 19.95 -27.72
N THR A 53 -17.63 20.93 -27.16
CA THR A 53 -16.49 21.54 -27.86
C THR A 53 -15.26 20.63 -27.66
N ILE A 54 -14.68 20.18 -28.78
CA ILE A 54 -13.50 19.31 -28.80
C ILE A 54 -12.23 20.15 -28.57
N GLY A 55 -12.15 21.31 -29.21
CA GLY A 55 -11.00 22.22 -29.08
C GLY A 55 -11.05 23.40 -30.01
N TYR A 56 -9.98 24.24 -29.92
CA TYR A 56 -9.74 25.39 -30.78
C TYR A 56 -8.38 25.24 -31.43
N PHE A 57 -8.33 25.43 -32.77
CA PHE A 57 -7.17 25.13 -33.59
C PHE A 57 -6.77 26.30 -34.49
N GLU A 58 -5.47 26.36 -34.82
CA GLU A 58 -4.90 27.44 -35.64
C GLU A 58 -5.34 27.35 -37.11
N THR A 59 -5.46 26.13 -37.62
CA THR A 59 -5.82 25.86 -39.02
C THR A 59 -7.00 24.91 -39.14
N ARG A 60 -7.73 25.01 -40.26
CA ARG A 60 -8.85 24.11 -40.54
C ARG A 60 -8.39 22.66 -40.75
N THR A 61 -7.19 22.47 -41.25
CA THR A 61 -6.58 21.14 -41.44
C THR A 61 -6.32 20.46 -40.10
N LYS A 62 -5.71 21.17 -39.14
CA LYS A 62 -5.53 20.67 -37.77
C LYS A 62 -6.88 20.36 -37.07
N ALA A 63 -7.88 21.21 -37.29
CA ALA A 63 -9.23 21.01 -36.78
C ALA A 63 -9.89 19.74 -37.36
N LEU A 64 -9.71 19.47 -38.65
CA LEU A 64 -10.19 18.25 -39.31
C LEU A 64 -9.48 16.99 -38.82
N GLN A 65 -8.18 17.05 -38.67
CA GLN A 65 -7.38 15.93 -38.13
C GLN A 65 -7.84 15.57 -36.72
N GLU A 66 -8.02 16.55 -35.85
CA GLU A 66 -8.49 16.32 -34.50
C GLU A 66 -9.93 15.79 -34.44
N LEU A 67 -10.81 16.28 -35.33
CA LEU A 67 -12.17 15.76 -35.46
C LEU A 67 -12.19 14.31 -35.98
N ALA A 68 -11.30 13.95 -36.90
CA ALA A 68 -11.14 12.58 -37.38
C ALA A 68 -10.65 11.65 -36.27
N LEU A 69 -9.61 12.06 -35.55
CA LEU A 69 -9.10 11.34 -34.37
C LEU A 69 -10.18 11.15 -33.29
N TYR A 70 -10.98 12.17 -33.05
CA TYR A 70 -12.10 12.07 -32.13
C TYR A 70 -13.16 11.04 -32.54
N ASN A 71 -13.48 10.99 -33.83
CA ASN A 71 -14.47 10.04 -34.35
C ASN A 71 -13.91 8.60 -34.37
N GLU A 72 -12.61 8.44 -34.53
CA GLU A 72 -11.92 7.15 -34.43
C GLU A 72 -11.86 6.65 -32.96
N LYS A 73 -11.66 7.58 -32.00
CA LYS A 73 -11.57 7.27 -30.56
C LYS A 73 -12.33 8.31 -29.72
N PRO A 74 -13.68 8.22 -29.63
CA PRO A 74 -14.52 9.26 -29.00
C PRO A 74 -14.25 9.51 -27.51
N TYR A 75 -13.68 8.54 -26.83
CA TYR A 75 -13.40 8.60 -25.38
C TYR A 75 -12.08 9.30 -25.04
N ASP A 76 -11.20 9.54 -26.02
CA ASP A 76 -9.84 10.06 -25.80
C ASP A 76 -9.77 11.55 -25.41
N ILE A 77 -10.84 12.33 -25.59
CA ILE A 77 -10.81 13.77 -25.29
C ILE A 77 -11.03 14.08 -23.83
N ASP A 78 -11.89 13.33 -23.15
CA ASP A 78 -12.02 13.45 -21.70
C ASP A 78 -10.75 12.94 -21.00
N ALA A 79 -10.12 11.92 -21.57
CA ALA A 79 -8.84 11.40 -21.15
C ALA A 79 -7.69 12.41 -21.32
N ARG A 80 -7.68 13.23 -22.42
CA ARG A 80 -6.65 14.25 -22.67
C ARG A 80 -6.78 15.48 -21.77
N SER A 81 -7.96 15.76 -21.23
CA SER A 81 -8.23 16.93 -20.40
C SER A 81 -8.19 16.65 -18.90
N ILE A 82 -8.16 15.37 -18.48
CA ILE A 82 -8.15 15.02 -17.08
C ILE A 82 -6.82 15.41 -16.43
N THR A 83 -6.86 16.20 -15.38
CA THR A 83 -5.66 16.56 -14.63
C THR A 83 -5.19 15.41 -13.76
N VAL A 84 -3.91 15.45 -13.36
CA VAL A 84 -3.32 14.50 -12.41
C VAL A 84 -4.17 14.41 -11.14
N GLU A 85 -4.62 15.54 -10.60
CA GLU A 85 -5.47 15.60 -9.40
C GLU A 85 -6.81 14.89 -9.59
N LYS A 86 -7.51 15.15 -10.71
CA LYS A 86 -8.80 14.51 -10.99
C LYS A 86 -8.66 13.00 -11.22
N LEU A 87 -7.58 12.57 -11.89
CA LEU A 87 -7.31 11.15 -12.07
C LEU A 87 -7.00 10.47 -10.73
N HIS A 88 -6.17 11.11 -9.89
CA HIS A 88 -5.83 10.62 -8.57
C HIS A 88 -7.09 10.46 -7.69
N SER A 89 -7.98 11.46 -7.68
CA SER A 89 -9.24 11.39 -6.92
C SER A 89 -10.09 10.18 -7.36
N LYS A 90 -10.29 9.99 -8.66
CA LYS A 90 -11.04 8.82 -9.17
C LYS A 90 -10.38 7.49 -8.83
N TRP A 91 -9.05 7.42 -8.94
CA TRP A 91 -8.29 6.25 -8.54
C TRP A 91 -8.40 5.99 -7.02
N GLN A 92 -8.35 7.05 -6.21
CA GLN A 92 -8.48 6.99 -4.76
C GLN A 92 -9.85 6.45 -4.34
N ASP A 93 -10.94 6.94 -4.96
CA ASP A 93 -12.30 6.49 -4.69
C ASP A 93 -12.48 4.98 -4.97
N GLU A 94 -11.85 4.45 -6.03
CA GLU A 94 -11.90 3.03 -6.35
C GLU A 94 -10.97 2.19 -5.46
N LYS A 95 -9.78 2.71 -5.12
CA LYS A 95 -8.71 1.94 -4.49
C LYS A 95 -8.77 1.93 -2.97
N TYR A 96 -9.06 3.05 -2.33
CA TYR A 96 -8.95 3.19 -0.87
C TYR A 96 -9.89 2.27 -0.10
N PRO A 97 -11.14 2.00 -0.51
CA PRO A 97 -11.99 1.03 0.18
C PRO A 97 -11.43 -0.41 0.21
N LYS A 98 -10.47 -0.72 -0.69
CA LYS A 98 -9.89 -2.06 -0.86
C LYS A 98 -8.54 -2.25 -0.18
N ILE A 99 -7.99 -1.22 0.46
CA ILE A 99 -6.65 -1.25 1.06
C ILE A 99 -6.67 -0.80 2.52
N ALA A 100 -5.70 -1.31 3.30
CA ALA A 100 -5.55 -0.96 4.70
C ALA A 100 -5.25 0.54 4.91
N HIS A 101 -5.78 1.14 5.96
CA HIS A 101 -5.60 2.56 6.31
C HIS A 101 -4.12 3.00 6.32
N LYS A 102 -3.23 2.15 6.84
CA LYS A 102 -1.78 2.43 6.83
C LYS A 102 -1.20 2.58 5.42
N THR A 103 -1.72 1.81 4.45
CA THR A 103 -1.32 1.93 3.04
C THR A 103 -1.86 3.23 2.43
N GLN A 104 -3.10 3.63 2.79
CA GLN A 104 -3.67 4.92 2.39
C GLN A 104 -2.81 6.08 2.89
N GLN A 105 -2.36 6.04 4.15
CA GLN A 105 -1.46 7.06 4.72
C GLN A 105 -0.15 7.19 3.93
N VAL A 106 0.45 6.05 3.53
CA VAL A 106 1.67 6.05 2.71
C VAL A 106 1.42 6.69 1.34
N TYR A 107 0.29 6.38 0.69
CA TYR A 107 -0.05 6.99 -0.60
C TYR A 107 -0.36 8.48 -0.46
N ASN A 108 -1.05 8.91 0.61
CA ASN A 108 -1.29 10.33 0.88
C ASN A 108 0.04 11.09 1.09
N MET A 109 0.99 10.49 1.80
CA MET A 109 2.33 11.07 1.96
C MET A 109 3.02 11.23 0.59
N CYS A 110 2.98 10.20 -0.26
CA CYS A 110 3.54 10.27 -1.61
C CYS A 110 2.83 11.30 -2.48
N TRP A 111 1.51 11.44 -2.37
CA TRP A 111 0.73 12.42 -3.10
C TRP A 111 1.11 13.87 -2.78
N ASN A 112 1.53 14.14 -1.55
CA ASN A 112 1.99 15.46 -1.14
C ASN A 112 3.23 15.97 -1.91
N TYR A 113 4.01 15.06 -2.50
CA TYR A 113 5.13 15.44 -3.38
C TYR A 113 4.70 15.87 -4.78
N CYS A 114 3.45 15.63 -5.18
CA CYS A 114 2.95 15.91 -6.53
C CYS A 114 2.43 17.34 -6.72
N LYS A 115 2.68 18.28 -5.80
CA LYS A 115 2.09 19.63 -5.78
C LYS A 115 2.21 20.38 -7.10
N ASP A 116 3.39 20.32 -7.73
CA ASP A 116 3.72 21.10 -8.91
C ASP A 116 3.11 20.54 -10.20
N ILE A 117 2.63 19.31 -10.19
CA ILE A 117 2.08 18.65 -11.37
C ILE A 117 0.58 18.32 -11.26
N LYS A 118 -0.08 18.67 -10.16
CA LYS A 118 -1.50 18.35 -9.90
C LYS A 118 -2.43 18.84 -11.00
N ASP A 119 -2.20 20.06 -11.47
CA ASP A 119 -3.05 20.73 -12.46
C ASP A 119 -2.67 20.36 -13.91
N MET A 120 -1.56 19.64 -14.11
CA MET A 120 -1.17 19.21 -15.44
C MET A 120 -2.16 18.16 -15.99
N PRO A 121 -2.44 18.15 -17.30
CA PRO A 121 -3.09 17.01 -17.95
C PRO A 121 -2.25 15.74 -17.71
N PHE A 122 -2.90 14.64 -17.27
CA PHE A 122 -2.18 13.41 -16.94
C PHE A 122 -1.37 12.85 -18.13
N VAL A 123 -1.86 13.00 -19.34
CA VAL A 123 -1.19 12.58 -20.60
C VAL A 123 0.11 13.35 -20.87
N ASP A 124 0.25 14.56 -20.30
CA ASP A 124 1.42 15.42 -20.48
C ASP A 124 2.51 15.17 -19.45
N VAL A 125 2.22 14.37 -18.41
CA VAL A 125 3.22 13.95 -17.43
C VAL A 125 4.22 13.01 -18.10
N LYS A 126 5.49 13.38 -18.08
CA LYS A 126 6.61 12.62 -18.66
C LYS A 126 7.59 12.20 -17.58
N LEU A 127 8.49 11.28 -17.92
CA LEU A 127 9.51 10.79 -17.00
C LEU A 127 10.29 11.89 -16.25
N PRO A 128 10.75 13.00 -16.93
CA PRO A 128 11.47 14.04 -16.21
C PRO A 128 10.69 14.67 -15.06
N HIS A 129 9.36 14.86 -15.20
CA HIS A 129 8.54 15.41 -14.11
C HIS A 129 8.53 14.49 -12.89
N LEU A 130 8.39 13.18 -13.11
CA LEU A 130 8.37 12.19 -12.03
C LEU A 130 9.75 11.99 -11.41
N GLN A 131 10.81 12.00 -12.24
CA GLN A 131 12.17 11.82 -11.76
C GLN A 131 12.61 13.02 -10.91
N GLN A 132 12.29 14.24 -11.33
CA GLN A 132 12.59 15.46 -10.54
C GLN A 132 11.95 15.39 -9.15
N ILE A 133 10.71 14.90 -9.04
CA ILE A 133 10.05 14.70 -7.75
C ILE A 133 10.82 13.69 -6.92
N VAL A 134 11.17 12.54 -7.49
CA VAL A 134 11.89 11.47 -6.78
C VAL A 134 13.27 11.92 -6.32
N ASP A 135 13.97 12.69 -7.12
CA ASP A 135 15.29 13.25 -6.78
C ASP A 135 15.19 14.23 -5.60
N GLY A 136 14.07 14.98 -5.51
CA GLY A 136 13.79 15.89 -4.40
C GLY A 136 13.27 15.21 -3.12
N MET A 137 12.97 13.91 -3.13
CA MET A 137 12.41 13.18 -1.96
C MET A 137 13.44 12.84 -0.86
N GLY A 138 14.70 13.26 -0.99
CA GLY A 138 15.77 12.90 -0.07
C GLY A 138 16.19 11.42 -0.18
N GLU A 139 16.94 10.91 0.82
CA GLU A 139 17.62 9.61 0.70
C GLU A 139 16.77 8.37 1.04
N LYS A 140 15.57 8.53 1.59
CA LYS A 140 14.74 7.38 2.01
C LYS A 140 14.23 6.56 0.81
N TRP A 141 14.99 5.54 0.45
CA TRP A 141 14.64 4.61 -0.64
C TRP A 141 13.21 4.04 -0.54
N SER A 142 12.73 3.74 0.67
CA SER A 142 11.38 3.23 0.88
C SER A 142 10.29 4.22 0.47
N ALA A 143 10.50 5.53 0.68
CA ALA A 143 9.58 6.58 0.25
C ALA A 143 9.56 6.70 -1.28
N LYS A 144 10.75 6.72 -1.91
CA LYS A 144 10.89 6.71 -3.38
C LYS A 144 10.20 5.49 -4.01
N LYS A 145 10.37 4.31 -3.40
CA LYS A 145 9.69 3.09 -3.83
C LYS A 145 8.17 3.20 -3.71
N ALA A 146 7.66 3.73 -2.61
CA ALA A 146 6.22 3.93 -2.42
C ALA A 146 5.64 4.91 -3.45
N PHE A 147 6.34 6.00 -3.74
CA PHE A 147 5.99 6.94 -4.80
C PHE A 147 5.92 6.27 -6.18
N LYS A 148 6.95 5.50 -6.53
CA LYS A 148 6.97 4.72 -7.78
C LYS A 148 5.77 3.77 -7.87
N ILE A 149 5.40 3.11 -6.77
CA ILE A 149 4.24 2.21 -6.70
C ILE A 149 2.94 2.99 -6.88
N LEU A 150 2.76 4.15 -6.23
CA LEU A 150 1.59 5.01 -6.40
C LEU A 150 1.40 5.36 -7.89
N TRP A 151 2.44 5.88 -8.53
CA TRP A 151 2.38 6.25 -9.95
C TRP A 151 2.15 5.05 -10.87
N HIS A 152 2.71 3.89 -10.54
CA HIS A 152 2.45 2.67 -11.26
C HIS A 152 0.95 2.32 -11.25
N GLN A 153 0.32 2.40 -10.08
CA GLN A 153 -1.12 2.14 -9.95
C GLN A 153 -1.99 3.21 -10.63
N MET A 154 -1.59 4.48 -10.61
CA MET A 154 -2.29 5.54 -11.33
C MET A 154 -2.25 5.33 -12.85
N TYR A 155 -1.10 4.90 -13.39
CA TYR A 155 -1.01 4.52 -14.81
C TYR A 155 -1.85 3.29 -15.13
N ASP A 156 -1.84 2.26 -14.28
CA ASP A 156 -2.70 1.08 -14.46
C ASP A 156 -4.18 1.44 -14.46
N PHE A 157 -4.58 2.34 -13.57
CA PHE A 157 -5.94 2.86 -13.53
C PHE A 157 -6.29 3.65 -14.80
N ALA A 158 -5.39 4.49 -15.29
CA ALA A 158 -5.57 5.26 -16.51
C ALA A 158 -5.73 4.33 -17.72
N ILE A 159 -4.85 3.33 -17.86
CA ILE A 159 -4.88 2.35 -18.95
C ILE A 159 -6.16 1.50 -18.89
N LYS A 160 -6.55 1.05 -17.69
CA LYS A 160 -7.80 0.31 -17.46
C LYS A 160 -9.05 1.11 -17.87
N ASN A 161 -8.97 2.44 -17.83
CA ASN A 161 -10.02 3.36 -18.27
C ASN A 161 -9.75 3.90 -19.70
N ASP A 162 -9.15 3.10 -20.55
CA ASP A 162 -8.91 3.35 -21.97
C ASP A 162 -8.11 4.62 -22.29
N MET A 163 -7.31 5.13 -21.34
CA MET A 163 -6.39 6.23 -21.60
C MET A 163 -5.14 5.71 -22.31
N ASN A 164 -4.87 6.27 -23.50
CA ASN A 164 -3.65 5.93 -24.24
C ASN A 164 -2.44 6.70 -23.66
N VAL A 165 -1.82 6.16 -22.63
CA VAL A 165 -0.66 6.75 -21.94
C VAL A 165 0.50 5.77 -21.88
N ARG A 166 1.73 6.30 -21.98
CA ARG A 166 2.93 5.52 -21.70
C ARG A 166 3.17 5.45 -20.18
N LYS A 167 3.43 4.27 -19.67
CA LYS A 167 3.64 4.01 -18.24
C LYS A 167 5.05 4.42 -17.79
N TYR A 168 5.28 5.71 -17.58
CA TYR A 168 6.60 6.25 -17.21
C TYR A 168 7.07 5.80 -15.84
N SER A 169 6.17 5.34 -14.96
CA SER A 169 6.55 4.81 -13.64
C SER A 169 7.52 3.63 -13.71
N GLU A 170 7.55 2.87 -14.80
CA GLU A 170 8.51 1.77 -14.98
C GLU A 170 9.96 2.26 -15.05
N TYR A 171 10.16 3.44 -15.61
CA TYR A 171 11.47 4.03 -15.89
C TYR A 171 11.99 4.95 -14.78
N ILE A 172 11.20 5.19 -13.72
CA ILE A 172 11.63 6.00 -12.58
C ILE A 172 12.82 5.30 -11.91
N ASP A 173 13.94 5.98 -11.82
CA ASP A 173 15.10 5.53 -11.04
C ASP A 173 14.95 5.96 -9.58
N ILE A 174 14.96 4.99 -8.68
CA ILE A 174 14.89 5.22 -7.23
C ILE A 174 16.22 4.92 -6.53
N GLY A 175 17.27 4.66 -7.31
CA GLY A 175 18.57 4.25 -6.81
C GLY A 175 18.59 2.85 -6.18
N LYS A 176 19.77 2.43 -5.75
CA LYS A 176 19.94 1.14 -5.07
C LYS A 176 19.52 1.23 -3.61
N LYS A 177 18.92 0.17 -3.09
CA LYS A 177 18.65 0.07 -1.66
C LYS A 177 19.99 -0.08 -0.90
N THR A 178 20.40 0.97 -0.22
CA THR A 178 21.68 1.01 0.51
C THR A 178 21.63 0.40 1.90
N THR A 179 20.45 0.32 2.51
CA THR A 179 20.28 -0.23 3.85
C THR A 179 19.82 -1.67 3.82
N LYS A 180 20.72 -2.62 4.10
CA LYS A 180 20.29 -3.86 4.74
C LYS A 180 19.93 -3.49 6.18
N LEU A 181 18.65 -3.63 6.55
CA LEU A 181 18.30 -3.73 7.97
C LEU A 181 18.93 -5.02 8.45
N GLU A 182 20.11 -4.92 9.07
CA GLU A 182 20.65 -6.05 9.82
C GLU A 182 19.68 -6.30 10.97
N ARG A 183 19.18 -7.54 11.01
CA ARG A 183 18.38 -8.01 12.13
C ARG A 183 19.33 -8.54 13.15
N ILE A 184 19.18 -8.08 14.38
CA ILE A 184 20.05 -8.44 15.49
C ILE A 184 19.22 -9.29 16.42
N PRO A 185 19.32 -10.65 16.35
CA PRO A 185 18.68 -11.51 17.35
C PRO A 185 19.19 -11.18 18.75
N PHE A 186 18.37 -11.38 19.77
CA PHE A 186 18.82 -11.33 21.14
C PHE A 186 19.74 -12.54 21.39
N GLU A 187 20.86 -12.28 22.04
CA GLU A 187 21.77 -13.34 22.49
C GLU A 187 21.19 -14.03 23.73
N GLU A 188 21.68 -15.25 24.04
CA GLU A 188 21.14 -16.01 25.19
C GLU A 188 21.39 -15.29 26.51
N GLU A 189 22.52 -14.60 26.65
CA GLU A 189 22.85 -13.77 27.83
C GLU A 189 21.86 -12.62 28.00
N GLU A 190 21.44 -11.99 26.92
CA GLU A 190 20.42 -10.94 26.97
C GLU A 190 19.04 -11.49 27.39
N ILE A 191 18.72 -12.71 26.94
CA ILE A 191 17.48 -13.39 27.33
C ILE A 191 17.51 -13.75 28.81
N ASP A 192 18.65 -14.22 29.33
CA ASP A 192 18.82 -14.51 30.77
C ASP A 192 18.67 -13.24 31.61
N ILE A 193 19.26 -12.10 31.19
CA ILE A 193 19.08 -10.82 31.85
C ILE A 193 17.60 -10.39 31.84
N LEU A 194 16.85 -10.64 30.76
CA LEU A 194 15.40 -10.38 30.73
C LEU A 194 14.67 -11.21 31.77
N TRP A 195 14.99 -12.51 31.91
CA TRP A 195 14.39 -13.38 32.94
C TRP A 195 14.71 -12.95 34.37
N GLU A 196 15.93 -12.51 34.63
CA GLU A 196 16.34 -12.02 35.97
C GLU A 196 15.59 -10.72 36.38
N ASN A 197 15.14 -9.94 35.42
CA ASN A 197 14.50 -8.65 35.64
C ASN A 197 12.98 -8.63 35.37
N VAL A 198 12.36 -9.76 35.03
CA VAL A 198 10.95 -9.84 34.64
C VAL A 198 9.96 -9.36 35.72
N ASP A 199 10.30 -9.51 36.96
CA ASP A 199 9.48 -9.06 38.10
C ASP A 199 9.89 -7.68 38.65
N ARG A 200 10.97 -7.10 38.10
CA ARG A 200 11.51 -5.80 38.55
C ARG A 200 11.15 -4.64 37.61
N MET A 201 10.88 -4.95 36.38
CA MET A 201 10.60 -3.93 35.36
C MET A 201 9.35 -4.30 34.55
N ASP A 202 8.48 -3.34 34.37
CA ASP A 202 7.26 -3.50 33.57
C ASP A 202 7.58 -3.83 32.08
N PHE A 203 6.75 -4.67 31.50
CA PHE A 203 6.77 -5.04 30.07
C PHE A 203 7.97 -5.88 29.60
N ILE A 204 8.90 -6.31 30.46
CA ILE A 204 9.89 -7.35 30.12
C ILE A 204 9.18 -8.66 29.77
N ASP A 205 8.11 -8.98 30.49
CA ASP A 205 7.25 -10.14 30.22
C ASP A 205 6.70 -10.11 28.79
N CYS A 206 6.31 -8.94 28.26
CA CYS A 206 5.89 -8.80 26.85
C CYS A 206 7.03 -9.11 25.88
N ILE A 207 8.27 -8.70 26.17
CA ILE A 207 9.44 -9.00 25.34
C ILE A 207 9.71 -10.51 25.36
N LEU A 208 9.67 -11.14 26.52
CA LEU A 208 9.83 -12.60 26.64
C LEU A 208 8.71 -13.35 25.91
N ILE A 209 7.45 -12.93 26.04
CA ILE A 209 6.33 -13.52 25.30
C ILE A 209 6.61 -13.45 23.78
N LEU A 210 7.10 -12.31 23.27
CA LEU A 210 7.45 -12.16 21.86
C LEU A 210 8.60 -13.08 21.43
N ILE A 211 9.65 -13.25 22.28
CA ILE A 211 10.81 -14.12 22.02
C ILE A 211 10.38 -15.59 21.97
N TYR A 212 9.46 -16.03 22.83
CA TYR A 212 9.03 -17.41 22.92
C TYR A 212 7.81 -17.78 22.05
N THR A 213 7.15 -16.82 21.45
CA THR A 213 6.01 -17.05 20.54
C THR A 213 6.32 -16.73 19.06
N GLY A 214 7.37 -15.94 18.82
CA GLY A 214 7.68 -15.45 17.48
C GLY A 214 6.60 -14.54 16.87
N MET A 215 5.68 -14.00 17.68
CA MET A 215 4.66 -13.07 17.22
C MET A 215 5.28 -11.76 16.71
N ARG A 216 4.57 -11.06 15.82
CA ARG A 216 4.85 -9.65 15.60
C ARG A 216 4.30 -8.84 16.76
N ILE A 217 5.00 -7.78 17.17
CA ILE A 217 4.54 -6.93 18.28
C ILE A 217 3.09 -6.45 18.07
N GLY A 218 2.73 -5.99 16.87
CA GLY A 218 1.35 -5.58 16.60
C GLY A 218 0.32 -6.70 16.73
N GLU A 219 0.72 -7.95 16.48
CA GLU A 219 -0.15 -9.12 16.67
C GLU A 219 -0.38 -9.37 18.18
N LEU A 220 0.65 -9.23 19.01
CA LEU A 220 0.51 -9.38 20.47
C LEU A 220 -0.38 -8.29 21.07
N LEU A 221 -0.19 -7.04 20.64
CA LEU A 221 -0.98 -5.90 21.13
C LEU A 221 -2.44 -5.92 20.64
N ASP A 222 -2.74 -6.67 19.59
CA ASP A 222 -4.08 -6.87 19.04
C ASP A 222 -4.80 -8.10 19.64
N ILE A 223 -4.13 -8.91 20.51
CA ILE A 223 -4.74 -10.09 21.11
C ILE A 223 -5.85 -9.68 22.07
N LYS A 224 -7.07 -10.16 21.78
CA LYS A 224 -8.21 -10.05 22.69
C LYS A 224 -8.21 -11.21 23.66
N ILE A 225 -8.69 -10.94 24.89
CA ILE A 225 -8.74 -11.92 25.97
C ILE A 225 -9.58 -13.16 25.60
N GLU A 226 -10.63 -13.00 24.79
CA GLU A 226 -11.47 -14.09 24.28
C GLU A 226 -10.73 -15.08 23.37
N ASN A 227 -9.62 -14.64 22.76
CA ASN A 227 -8.78 -15.45 21.88
C ASN A 227 -7.65 -16.19 22.61
N VAL A 228 -7.61 -16.13 23.95
CA VAL A 228 -6.61 -16.77 24.79
C VAL A 228 -7.22 -18.00 25.46
N ASN A 229 -6.68 -19.17 25.16
CA ASN A 229 -7.06 -20.43 25.81
C ASN A 229 -5.94 -20.81 26.79
N MET A 230 -6.17 -20.56 28.09
CA MET A 230 -5.19 -20.86 29.14
C MET A 230 -5.15 -22.36 29.48
N GLU A 231 -6.21 -23.10 29.26
CA GLU A 231 -6.29 -24.54 29.53
C GLU A 231 -5.46 -25.33 28.50
N GLU A 232 -5.68 -25.05 27.20
CA GLU A 232 -4.97 -25.70 26.11
C GLU A 232 -3.64 -24.98 25.73
N LYS A 233 -3.24 -23.93 26.49
CA LYS A 233 -1.98 -23.19 26.37
C LYS A 233 -1.70 -22.64 24.98
N TYR A 234 -2.67 -21.97 24.36
CA TYR A 234 -2.49 -21.25 23.12
C TYR A 234 -3.31 -19.96 23.06
N MET A 235 -2.98 -19.10 22.13
CA MET A 235 -3.84 -17.97 21.69
C MET A 235 -4.00 -17.99 20.18
N ARG A 236 -5.07 -17.31 19.71
CA ARG A 236 -5.32 -17.11 18.28
C ARG A 236 -5.06 -15.67 17.91
N GLY A 237 -4.29 -15.46 16.85
CA GLY A 237 -3.95 -14.10 16.41
C GLY A 237 -3.34 -14.05 15.04
N GLY A 238 -3.02 -12.80 14.62
CA GLY A 238 -2.48 -12.52 13.31
C GLY A 238 -3.53 -11.99 12.33
N SER A 239 -3.21 -10.91 11.63
CA SER A 239 -4.12 -10.22 10.71
C SER A 239 -3.46 -9.81 9.40
N LYS A 240 -2.13 -9.85 9.33
CA LYS A 240 -1.37 -9.17 8.26
C LYS A 240 -1.28 -9.95 6.95
N THR A 241 -1.38 -11.27 6.99
CA THR A 241 -1.30 -12.14 5.79
C THR A 241 -2.35 -13.23 5.90
N ASP A 242 -2.86 -13.73 4.77
CA ASP A 242 -3.87 -14.79 4.76
C ASP A 242 -3.39 -16.06 5.48
N ALA A 243 -2.11 -16.43 5.33
CA ALA A 243 -1.52 -17.57 6.04
C ALA A 243 -1.30 -17.34 7.55
N GLY A 244 -1.20 -16.08 7.97
CA GLY A 244 -1.01 -15.69 9.36
C GLY A 244 -2.30 -15.34 10.09
N LYS A 245 -3.41 -15.21 9.36
CA LYS A 245 -4.69 -14.77 9.91
C LYS A 245 -5.28 -15.82 10.84
N ASN A 246 -5.60 -15.41 12.07
CA ASN A 246 -6.23 -16.26 13.09
C ASN A 246 -5.51 -17.59 13.35
N ARG A 247 -4.16 -17.59 13.26
CA ARG A 247 -3.36 -18.79 13.50
C ARG A 247 -3.26 -19.13 14.98
N VAL A 248 -3.04 -20.40 15.26
CA VAL A 248 -2.71 -20.90 16.59
C VAL A 248 -1.27 -20.53 16.95
N ILE A 249 -1.08 -19.93 18.12
CA ILE A 249 0.19 -19.52 18.70
C ILE A 249 0.32 -20.26 20.04
N PRO A 250 1.09 -21.36 20.10
CA PRO A 250 1.24 -22.16 21.30
C PRO A 250 2.09 -21.42 22.35
N PHE A 251 1.87 -21.70 23.62
CA PHE A 251 2.67 -21.16 24.71
C PHE A 251 3.80 -22.13 25.05
N HIS A 252 5.01 -21.65 25.04
CA HIS A 252 6.12 -22.32 25.71
C HIS A 252 5.89 -22.33 27.21
N GLU A 253 6.23 -23.44 27.91
CA GLU A 253 5.93 -23.59 29.33
C GLU A 253 6.51 -22.47 30.21
N ARG A 254 7.71 -21.98 29.91
CA ARG A 254 8.34 -20.87 30.65
C ARG A 254 7.52 -19.58 30.66
N ILE A 255 6.77 -19.29 29.58
CA ILE A 255 6.01 -18.04 29.50
C ILE A 255 4.54 -18.16 29.91
N VAL A 256 4.04 -19.38 30.22
CA VAL A 256 2.67 -19.57 30.70
C VAL A 256 2.36 -18.69 31.94
N PRO A 257 3.24 -18.59 32.96
CA PRO A 257 2.99 -17.72 34.10
C PRO A 257 2.89 -16.24 33.74
N LEU A 258 3.68 -15.79 32.74
CA LEU A 258 3.68 -14.39 32.25
C LEU A 258 2.36 -14.06 31.57
N ILE A 259 1.91 -14.95 30.67
CA ILE A 259 0.64 -14.80 29.97
C ILE A 259 -0.53 -14.84 30.96
N LYS A 260 -0.47 -15.76 31.92
CA LYS A 260 -1.50 -15.88 32.97
C LYS A 260 -1.62 -14.61 33.79
N ARG A 261 -0.50 -13.97 34.15
CA ARG A 261 -0.48 -12.68 34.88
C ARG A 261 -1.26 -11.61 34.11
N TRP A 262 -1.00 -11.46 32.81
CA TRP A 262 -1.72 -10.50 31.96
C TRP A 262 -3.20 -10.87 31.79
N TYR A 263 -3.49 -12.15 31.61
CA TYR A 263 -4.86 -12.66 31.45
C TYR A 263 -5.72 -12.42 32.68
N ASP A 264 -5.20 -12.72 33.86
CA ASP A 264 -5.91 -12.51 35.12
C ASP A 264 -6.14 -11.02 35.39
N ARG A 265 -5.13 -10.17 35.19
CA ARG A 265 -5.25 -8.71 35.31
C ARG A 265 -6.27 -8.14 34.33
N ALA A 266 -6.25 -8.60 33.08
CA ALA A 266 -7.21 -8.15 32.06
C ALA A 266 -8.65 -8.49 32.46
N LYS A 267 -8.88 -9.67 33.03
CA LYS A 267 -10.19 -10.06 33.59
C LYS A 267 -10.61 -9.21 34.76
N GLU A 268 -9.69 -8.96 35.68
CA GLU A 268 -9.95 -8.17 36.89
C GLU A 268 -10.39 -6.73 36.52
N VAL A 269 -9.72 -6.09 35.56
CA VAL A 269 -10.01 -4.70 35.16
C VAL A 269 -11.03 -4.58 34.04
N GLY A 270 -11.52 -5.70 33.50
CA GLY A 270 -12.48 -5.72 32.36
C GLY A 270 -11.90 -5.25 31.04
N SER A 271 -10.59 -5.46 30.82
CA SER A 271 -9.96 -5.13 29.54
C SER A 271 -10.37 -6.13 28.45
N GLU A 272 -10.66 -5.63 27.25
CA GLU A 272 -10.91 -6.47 26.08
C GLU A 272 -9.61 -7.09 25.54
N TYR A 273 -8.44 -6.46 25.81
CA TYR A 273 -7.14 -6.86 25.28
C TYR A 273 -6.27 -7.51 26.33
N LEU A 274 -5.47 -8.50 25.91
CA LEU A 274 -4.53 -9.19 26.77
C LEU A 274 -3.47 -8.20 27.30
N ILE A 275 -2.88 -7.41 26.42
CA ILE A 275 -1.92 -6.36 26.76
C ILE A 275 -2.62 -5.01 26.63
N PHE A 276 -2.70 -4.28 27.70
CA PHE A 276 -3.44 -3.03 27.77
C PHE A 276 -2.62 -1.88 28.37
N ASN A 277 -3.05 -0.65 28.15
CA ASN A 277 -2.46 0.56 28.70
C ASN A 277 -3.04 0.89 30.09
N HIS A 278 -2.60 2.01 30.67
CA HIS A 278 -3.07 2.49 31.98
C HIS A 278 -4.57 2.85 32.05
N GLU A 279 -5.22 3.02 30.87
CA GLU A 279 -6.68 3.23 30.76
C GLU A 279 -7.44 1.92 30.51
N TYR A 280 -6.78 0.77 30.62
CA TYR A 280 -7.31 -0.59 30.34
C TYR A 280 -7.78 -0.79 28.88
N LYS A 281 -7.31 0.07 27.98
CA LYS A 281 -7.56 0.00 26.54
C LYS A 281 -6.38 -0.66 25.81
N GLN A 282 -6.58 -0.95 24.52
CA GLN A 282 -5.51 -1.47 23.68
C GLN A 282 -4.23 -0.65 23.78
N MET A 283 -3.11 -1.32 24.03
CA MET A 283 -1.80 -0.70 23.98
C MET A 283 -1.42 -0.44 22.52
N LEU A 284 -1.20 0.82 22.16
CA LEU A 284 -0.76 1.17 20.82
C LEU A 284 0.72 0.88 20.61
N TYR A 285 1.11 0.48 19.40
CA TYR A 285 2.51 0.19 19.07
C TYR A 285 3.44 1.37 19.37
N TRP A 286 3.02 2.61 19.10
CA TRP A 286 3.83 3.80 19.36
C TRP A 286 4.16 3.94 20.85
N ASN A 287 3.14 3.80 21.72
CA ASN A 287 3.32 3.89 23.18
C ASN A 287 4.17 2.73 23.68
N PHE A 288 3.91 1.49 23.22
CA PHE A 288 4.73 0.34 23.59
C PHE A 288 6.19 0.57 23.22
N TYR A 289 6.48 1.05 22.00
CA TYR A 289 7.84 1.25 21.54
C TYR A 289 8.57 2.36 22.33
N HIS A 290 8.00 3.55 22.39
CA HIS A 290 8.68 4.72 22.99
C HIS A 290 8.64 4.75 24.52
N GLU A 291 7.57 4.26 25.15
CA GLU A 291 7.42 4.35 26.58
C GLU A 291 7.93 3.09 27.34
N LYS A 292 7.94 1.94 26.68
CA LYS A 292 8.25 0.65 27.32
C LYS A 292 9.49 0.01 26.72
N TRP A 293 9.52 -0.25 25.42
CA TRP A 293 10.63 -0.93 24.76
C TRP A 293 11.94 -0.16 24.89
N GLU A 294 11.99 1.10 24.48
CA GLU A 294 13.22 1.90 24.54
C GLU A 294 13.75 2.02 25.95
N LYS A 295 12.86 2.13 26.95
CA LYS A 295 13.24 2.18 28.37
C LYS A 295 13.89 0.87 28.83
N VAL A 296 13.32 -0.29 28.48
CA VAL A 296 13.90 -1.59 28.84
C VAL A 296 15.28 -1.78 28.20
N ILE A 297 15.39 -1.50 26.90
CA ILE A 297 16.67 -1.62 26.17
C ILE A 297 17.75 -0.74 26.80
N GLU A 298 17.41 0.50 27.15
CA GLU A 298 18.36 1.43 27.76
C GLU A 298 18.76 1.04 29.19
N GLN A 299 17.78 0.68 30.03
CA GLN A 299 18.05 0.35 31.44
C GLN A 299 18.81 -0.96 31.62
N LEU A 300 18.63 -1.93 30.70
CA LEU A 300 19.39 -3.20 30.74
C LEU A 300 20.71 -3.10 29.98
N GLY A 301 21.03 -1.95 29.36
CA GLY A 301 22.27 -1.74 28.62
C GLY A 301 22.37 -2.54 27.33
N PHE A 302 21.24 -2.94 26.77
CA PHE A 302 21.20 -3.69 25.50
C PHE A 302 21.56 -2.83 24.30
N ASN A 303 21.84 -3.48 23.18
CA ASN A 303 22.10 -2.79 21.92
C ASN A 303 20.89 -1.91 21.53
N LYS A 304 21.10 -0.58 21.45
CA LYS A 304 20.04 0.39 21.08
C LYS A 304 19.45 0.18 19.67
N GLU A 305 20.12 -0.59 18.82
CA GLU A 305 19.61 -0.95 17.50
C GLU A 305 18.54 -2.04 17.54
N HIS A 306 18.37 -2.75 18.68
CA HIS A 306 17.28 -3.72 18.82
C HIS A 306 15.91 -3.08 18.57
N LYS A 307 15.11 -3.77 17.79
CA LYS A 307 13.73 -3.40 17.49
C LYS A 307 12.78 -4.53 17.90
N PRO A 308 11.53 -4.25 18.23
CA PRO A 308 10.57 -5.30 18.62
C PRO A 308 10.45 -6.47 17.61
N HIS A 309 10.78 -6.25 16.34
CA HIS A 309 10.77 -7.33 15.35
C HIS A 309 11.95 -8.31 15.50
N ASP A 310 13.00 -7.93 16.20
CA ASP A 310 14.16 -8.78 16.43
C ASP A 310 13.85 -9.94 17.39
N THR A 311 12.86 -9.78 18.30
CA THR A 311 12.33 -10.89 19.11
C THR A 311 11.83 -12.05 18.26
N ARG A 312 11.16 -11.75 17.13
CA ARG A 312 10.70 -12.77 16.20
C ARG A 312 11.85 -13.41 15.41
N HIS A 313 12.89 -12.65 15.11
CA HIS A 313 14.12 -13.21 14.53
C HIS A 313 14.83 -14.11 15.52
N THR A 314 14.90 -13.73 16.80
CA THR A 314 15.40 -14.55 17.90
C THR A 314 14.65 -15.87 17.98
N PHE A 315 13.31 -15.83 18.01
CA PHE A 315 12.49 -17.05 17.98
C PHE A 315 12.85 -17.95 16.79
N SER A 316 12.88 -17.37 15.57
CA SER A 316 13.18 -18.14 14.36
C SER A 316 14.57 -18.78 14.42
N THR A 317 15.59 -18.01 14.82
CA THR A 317 16.97 -18.49 14.94
C THR A 317 17.11 -19.58 16.00
N ARG A 318 16.47 -19.41 17.14
CA ARG A 318 16.46 -20.42 18.23
C ARG A 318 15.73 -21.68 17.79
N MET A 319 14.57 -21.57 17.14
CA MET A 319 13.84 -22.74 16.60
C MET A 319 14.66 -23.49 15.53
N ASP A 320 15.41 -22.79 14.68
CA ASP A 320 16.27 -23.42 13.67
C ASP A 320 17.44 -24.21 14.29
N ARG A 321 17.84 -23.91 15.54
CA ARG A 321 18.87 -24.65 16.29
C ARG A 321 18.30 -25.90 16.99
N THR A 322 16.96 -26.06 17.00
CA THR A 322 16.31 -27.25 17.57
C THR A 322 16.03 -28.30 16.51
N ASP A 323 15.69 -29.52 16.96
CA ASP A 323 15.16 -30.59 16.13
C ASP A 323 13.63 -30.48 15.89
N ALA A 324 13.04 -29.32 16.15
CA ALA A 324 11.62 -29.08 15.96
C ALA A 324 11.21 -29.22 14.49
N ASN A 325 10.00 -29.75 14.27
CA ASN A 325 9.46 -29.86 12.92
C ASN A 325 9.35 -28.48 12.27
N LYS A 326 10.09 -28.27 11.16
CA LYS A 326 10.13 -26.99 10.43
C LYS A 326 8.77 -26.52 9.95
N LEU A 327 7.82 -27.43 9.68
CA LEU A 327 6.47 -27.08 9.29
C LEU A 327 5.71 -26.44 10.48
N CYS A 328 5.89 -26.97 11.70
CA CYS A 328 5.33 -26.37 12.92
C CYS A 328 5.89 -24.97 13.13
N THR A 329 7.21 -24.78 13.00
CA THR A 329 7.84 -23.45 13.10
C THR A 329 7.27 -22.46 12.08
N LYS A 330 7.13 -22.85 10.80
CA LYS A 330 6.51 -22.01 9.76
C LYS A 330 5.06 -21.63 10.11
N ARG A 331 4.28 -22.57 10.65
CA ARG A 331 2.87 -22.34 11.05
C ARG A 331 2.78 -21.39 12.24
N ILE A 332 3.59 -21.59 13.28
CA ILE A 332 3.65 -20.68 14.45
C ILE A 332 4.00 -19.26 13.96
N LEU A 333 4.96 -19.12 13.06
CA LEU A 333 5.34 -17.84 12.48
C LEU A 333 4.30 -17.26 11.51
N GLY A 334 3.37 -18.05 10.97
CA GLY A 334 2.39 -17.61 9.96
C GLY A 334 3.07 -17.25 8.64
N HIS A 335 4.07 -18.03 8.23
CA HIS A 335 4.68 -17.92 6.92
C HIS A 335 3.85 -18.67 5.89
N ALA A 336 3.57 -18.01 4.74
CA ALA A 336 2.92 -18.69 3.62
C ALA A 336 3.84 -19.81 3.11
N SER A 337 3.34 -21.04 3.07
CA SER A 337 4.03 -22.10 2.36
C SER A 337 3.85 -21.94 0.86
N LYS A 338 4.96 -22.01 0.12
CA LYS A 338 4.94 -22.05 -1.35
C LYS A 338 4.75 -23.49 -1.85
N ASP A 339 4.93 -24.46 -0.98
CA ASP A 339 4.84 -25.87 -1.32
C ASP A 339 3.41 -26.37 -1.19
N ILE A 340 2.92 -27.04 -2.24
CA ILE A 340 1.57 -27.65 -2.26
C ILE A 340 1.49 -28.75 -1.21
N THR A 341 2.57 -29.47 -0.97
CA THR A 341 2.67 -30.54 0.00
C THR A 341 2.45 -30.03 1.43
N ASP A 342 2.98 -28.84 1.76
CA ASP A 342 2.76 -28.19 3.06
C ASP A 342 1.28 -27.79 3.28
N LYS A 343 0.49 -27.64 2.21
CA LYS A 343 -0.94 -27.30 2.27
C LYS A 343 -1.83 -28.53 2.51
N VAL A 344 -1.41 -29.68 2.03
CA VAL A 344 -2.20 -30.92 2.13
C VAL A 344 -2.12 -31.54 3.53
N TYR A 345 -0.99 -31.37 4.24
CA TYR A 345 -0.80 -31.83 5.62
C TYR A 345 -1.21 -30.80 6.68
N THR A 346 -2.38 -30.19 6.52
CA THR A 346 -2.80 -29.05 7.33
C THR A 346 -3.42 -29.38 8.69
N HIS A 347 -3.59 -30.64 9.06
CA HIS A 347 -4.15 -31.06 10.34
C HIS A 347 -3.07 -31.43 11.36
N LYS A 348 -2.13 -30.49 11.63
CA LYS A 348 -1.29 -30.64 12.82
C LYS A 348 -2.05 -30.10 14.02
N ASP A 349 -2.26 -30.99 14.98
CA ASP A 349 -2.95 -30.66 16.21
C ASP A 349 -2.17 -29.59 17.02
N ILE A 350 -2.87 -28.92 17.91
CA ILE A 350 -2.29 -27.95 18.84
C ILE A 350 -1.14 -28.60 19.63
N GLU A 351 -1.25 -29.87 19.94
CA GLU A 351 -0.22 -30.68 20.60
C GLU A 351 1.10 -30.68 19.85
N ASP A 352 1.08 -30.87 18.51
CA ASP A 352 2.31 -30.82 17.69
C ASP A 352 3.00 -29.46 17.75
N LEU A 353 2.21 -28.38 17.83
CA LEU A 353 2.75 -27.03 17.94
C LEU A 353 3.31 -26.78 19.33
N LEU A 354 2.67 -27.30 20.39
CA LEU A 354 3.16 -27.24 21.77
C LEU A 354 4.45 -28.02 21.93
N VAL A 355 4.51 -29.24 21.41
CA VAL A 355 5.74 -30.04 21.41
C VAL A 355 6.87 -29.30 20.66
N ALA A 356 6.56 -28.68 19.52
CA ALA A 356 7.57 -27.97 18.76
C ALA A 356 8.11 -26.74 19.52
N VAL A 357 7.25 -25.91 20.10
CA VAL A 357 7.68 -24.69 20.80
C VAL A 357 8.45 -25.01 22.07
N ASN A 358 8.07 -26.07 22.79
CA ASN A 358 8.76 -26.50 24.03
C ASN A 358 10.16 -27.12 23.82
N LYS A 359 10.60 -27.26 22.56
CA LYS A 359 12.00 -27.57 22.24
C LYS A 359 12.94 -26.36 22.34
N LEU A 360 12.39 -25.13 22.47
CA LEU A 360 13.20 -23.97 22.84
C LEU A 360 13.80 -24.17 24.25
N ARG A 361 15.02 -23.72 24.41
CA ARG A 361 15.70 -23.72 25.72
C ARG A 361 15.33 -22.51 26.54
#